data_7ab9ec10c0d6ff8b5862991cf0fa7559
#
_entry.id   7ab9ec10c0d6ff8b5862991cf0fa7559
#
_cell.length_a   1.000
_cell.length_b   1.000
_cell.length_c   1.000
_cell.angle_alpha   90.00
_cell.angle_beta   90.00
_cell.angle_gamma   90.00
#
_symmetry.space_group_name_H-M   'P 1'
#
loop_
_entity.id
_entity.type
_entity.pdbx_description
1 polymer ?
#
loop_
_entity_poly.entity_id
_entity_poly.type
_entity_poly.pdbx_seq_one_letter_code
_entity_poly.pdbx_strand_id
1 'polypeptide(L)'
;MNSFKIANKYTLYIITALTLLISCRSQRTLLHEFAAIDGEEWNIKDSLHFEIDSVTTSGNCETTLEFRTNANYPYRNISILMTQSLRNKNKDITKTLAYDIVDESGKNNGEGITYLTHRIPFCTMEIQEGDTVDIFIRHNMQDNILPGIADVGVLVEKNEY
;
A
#
# COMPACT_ATOMS: atom_id res chain seq x y z
N MET A 1 -20.62 -8.03 56.24
CA MET A 1 -19.92 -8.94 55.29
C MET A 1 -20.31 -8.75 53.80
N ASN A 2 -21.39 -8.00 53.46
CA ASN A 2 -21.83 -7.80 52.06
C ASN A 2 -21.17 -6.62 51.34
N SER A 3 -20.74 -5.56 52.07
CA SER A 3 -20.12 -4.38 51.42
C SER A 3 -18.75 -4.68 50.79
N PHE A 4 -17.99 -5.61 51.37
CA PHE A 4 -16.67 -5.97 50.85
C PHE A 4 -16.73 -6.75 49.52
N LYS A 5 -17.78 -7.53 49.30
CA LYS A 5 -17.99 -8.28 48.05
C LYS A 5 -18.44 -7.36 46.88
N ILE A 6 -19.18 -6.31 47.21
CA ILE A 6 -19.65 -5.35 46.22
C ILE A 6 -18.49 -4.48 45.73
N ALA A 7 -17.64 -3.96 46.62
CA ALA A 7 -16.44 -3.20 46.29
C ALA A 7 -15.50 -3.98 45.35
N ASN A 8 -15.29 -5.25 45.63
CA ASN A 8 -14.40 -6.12 44.83
C ASN A 8 -14.94 -6.36 43.41
N LYS A 9 -16.26 -6.40 43.23
CA LYS A 9 -16.89 -6.57 41.91
C LYS A 9 -16.74 -5.33 41.04
N TYR A 10 -16.92 -4.14 41.60
CA TYR A 10 -16.71 -2.89 40.85
C TYR A 10 -15.23 -2.63 40.52
N THR A 11 -14.33 -2.99 41.41
CA THR A 11 -12.88 -2.92 41.16
C THR A 11 -12.47 -3.82 39.98
N LEU A 12 -13.03 -5.01 39.86
CA LEU A 12 -12.80 -5.91 38.74
C LEU A 12 -13.28 -5.32 37.41
N TYR A 13 -14.48 -4.72 37.39
CA TYR A 13 -15.02 -4.06 36.18
C TYR A 13 -14.19 -2.84 35.76
N ILE A 14 -13.68 -2.06 36.71
CA ILE A 14 -12.82 -0.90 36.44
C ILE A 14 -11.48 -1.35 35.86
N ILE A 15 -10.87 -2.42 36.40
CA ILE A 15 -9.62 -2.96 35.86
C ILE A 15 -9.85 -3.51 34.44
N THR A 16 -10.94 -4.25 34.20
CA THR A 16 -11.27 -4.77 32.87
C THR A 16 -11.55 -3.65 31.87
N ALA A 17 -12.23 -2.58 32.28
CA ALA A 17 -12.48 -1.42 31.42
C ALA A 17 -11.18 -0.65 31.12
N LEU A 18 -10.25 -0.57 32.09
CA LEU A 18 -8.98 0.12 31.91
C LEU A 18 -8.02 -0.63 30.98
N THR A 19 -8.08 -1.97 30.95
CA THR A 19 -7.25 -2.78 30.03
C THR A 19 -7.72 -2.69 28.57
N LEU A 20 -8.98 -2.37 28.32
CA LEU A 20 -9.51 -2.16 26.96
C LEU A 20 -9.07 -0.82 26.33
N LEU A 21 -8.57 0.13 27.12
CA LEU A 21 -8.13 1.44 26.64
C LEU A 21 -6.67 1.47 26.17
N ILE A 22 -5.89 0.40 26.37
CA ILE A 22 -4.44 0.33 26.03
C ILE A 22 -4.24 -0.22 24.61
N SER A 23 -5.24 -0.18 23.74
CA SER A 23 -5.07 -0.54 22.31
C SER A 23 -4.50 0.62 21.50
N CYS A 24 -3.40 1.22 21.95
CA CYS A 24 -2.63 2.17 21.15
C CYS A 24 -1.74 1.37 20.20
N ARG A 25 -2.28 1.00 19.03
CA ARG A 25 -1.50 0.37 17.97
C ARG A 25 -0.65 1.46 17.33
N SER A 26 0.68 1.31 17.36
CA SER A 26 1.57 2.16 16.58
C SER A 26 1.11 2.15 15.12
N GLN A 27 0.83 3.33 14.57
CA GLN A 27 0.40 3.45 13.18
C GLN A 27 1.61 3.16 12.30
N ARG A 28 1.65 1.97 11.71
CA ARG A 28 2.73 1.53 10.82
C ARG A 28 2.56 2.07 9.41
N THR A 29 1.33 2.16 8.96
CA THR A 29 0.99 2.57 7.60
C THR A 29 1.03 4.10 7.51
N LEU A 30 1.89 4.61 6.63
CA LEU A 30 2.01 6.03 6.32
C LEU A 30 1.07 6.42 5.18
N LEU A 31 0.90 5.52 4.20
CA LEU A 31 0.01 5.68 3.06
C LEU A 31 -0.54 4.32 2.65
N HIS A 32 -1.83 4.24 2.39
CA HIS A 32 -2.45 3.12 1.68
C HIS A 32 -3.61 3.67 0.86
N GLU A 33 -3.35 3.91 -0.40
CA GLU A 33 -4.27 4.61 -1.30
C GLU A 33 -4.32 3.93 -2.66
N PHE A 34 -5.50 3.96 -3.30
CA PHE A 34 -5.73 3.44 -4.64
C PHE A 34 -6.32 4.52 -5.54
N ALA A 35 -5.82 4.61 -6.75
CA ALA A 35 -6.38 5.40 -7.84
C ALA A 35 -7.15 4.47 -8.79
N ALA A 36 -8.44 4.69 -8.95
CA ALA A 36 -9.25 3.96 -9.92
C ALA A 36 -8.85 4.34 -11.35
N ILE A 37 -8.81 3.35 -12.23
CA ILE A 37 -8.57 3.54 -13.65
C ILE A 37 -9.91 3.67 -14.37
N ASP A 38 -10.11 4.80 -15.05
CA ASP A 38 -11.35 5.08 -15.76
C ASP A 38 -11.61 4.04 -16.86
N GLY A 39 -12.79 3.46 -16.84
CA GLY A 39 -13.17 2.41 -17.78
C GLY A 39 -12.34 1.12 -17.66
N GLU A 40 -11.48 0.99 -16.65
CA GLU A 40 -10.51 -0.11 -16.50
C GLU A 40 -9.55 -0.21 -17.70
N GLU A 41 -9.27 0.92 -18.35
CA GLU A 41 -8.39 1.07 -19.51
C GLU A 41 -7.26 2.07 -19.20
N TRP A 42 -6.15 1.57 -18.68
CA TRP A 42 -5.03 2.43 -18.28
C TRP A 42 -4.24 2.91 -19.50
N ASN A 43 -4.24 4.23 -19.72
CA ASN A 43 -3.50 4.84 -20.83
C ASN A 43 -2.03 5.08 -20.42
N ILE A 44 -1.08 4.82 -21.31
CA ILE A 44 0.37 5.02 -21.09
C ILE A 44 0.73 6.48 -20.73
N LYS A 45 -0.12 7.45 -21.10
CA LYS A 45 0.06 8.86 -20.78
C LYS A 45 -0.44 9.22 -19.39
N ASP A 46 -1.25 8.35 -18.77
CA ASP A 46 -1.83 8.60 -17.46
C ASP A 46 -0.82 8.17 -16.37
N SER A 47 -0.13 9.17 -15.84
CA SER A 47 0.73 9.01 -14.68
C SER A 47 -0.10 9.22 -13.42
N LEU A 48 -0.17 8.19 -12.59
CA LEU A 48 -0.80 8.26 -11.28
C LEU A 48 0.16 8.90 -10.30
N HIS A 49 -0.35 9.78 -9.45
CA HIS A 49 0.43 10.48 -8.44
C HIS A 49 -0.16 10.25 -7.05
N PHE A 50 0.68 9.82 -6.12
CA PHE A 50 0.38 9.65 -4.71
C PHE A 50 1.33 10.50 -3.90
N GLU A 51 0.84 11.14 -2.83
CA GLU A 51 1.64 12.06 -2.04
C GLU A 51 1.44 11.82 -0.54
N ILE A 52 2.54 11.93 0.21
CA ILE A 52 2.52 12.10 1.66
C ILE A 52 3.06 13.50 1.92
N ASP A 53 2.18 14.47 2.18
CA ASP A 53 2.52 15.88 2.38
C ASP A 53 3.52 16.10 3.51
N SER A 54 3.36 15.38 4.62
CA SER A 54 4.25 15.46 5.77
C SER A 54 4.25 14.14 6.55
N VAL A 55 5.39 13.50 6.58
CA VAL A 55 5.60 12.29 7.38
C VAL A 55 5.61 12.66 8.86
N THR A 56 4.81 11.96 9.66
CA THR A 56 4.63 12.26 11.10
C THR A 56 5.65 11.56 12.01
N THR A 57 6.36 10.55 11.52
CA THR A 57 7.34 9.79 12.32
C THR A 57 8.44 9.22 11.44
N SER A 58 9.70 9.42 11.83
CA SER A 58 10.88 8.89 11.14
C SER A 58 10.97 7.36 11.20
N GLY A 59 11.59 6.76 10.19
CA GLY A 59 11.92 5.32 10.15
C GLY A 59 12.27 4.80 8.77
N ASN A 60 12.71 3.55 8.72
CA ASN A 60 12.82 2.83 7.46
C ASN A 60 11.43 2.40 7.01
N CYS A 61 11.03 2.84 5.82
CA CYS A 61 9.73 2.55 5.24
C CYS A 61 9.89 1.69 4.01
N GLU A 62 9.06 0.67 3.91
CA GLU A 62 8.90 -0.16 2.72
C GLU A 62 7.74 0.38 1.89
N THR A 63 7.97 0.51 0.60
CA THR A 63 6.95 0.90 -0.37
C THR A 63 6.62 -0.30 -1.24
N THR A 64 5.34 -0.61 -1.34
CA THR A 64 4.78 -1.69 -2.15
C THR A 64 3.81 -1.10 -3.17
N LEU A 65 4.00 -1.47 -4.43
CA LEU A 65 3.03 -1.24 -5.48
C LEU A 65 1.93 -2.30 -5.39
N GLU A 66 0.69 -1.86 -5.42
CA GLU A 66 -0.48 -2.73 -5.51
C GLU A 66 -1.27 -2.40 -6.78
N PHE A 67 -1.87 -3.40 -7.42
CA PHE A 67 -2.81 -3.17 -8.52
C PHE A 67 -3.80 -4.32 -8.63
N ARG A 68 -4.97 -4.05 -9.20
CA ARG A 68 -6.02 -5.04 -9.39
C ARG A 68 -6.32 -5.26 -10.86
N THR A 69 -6.28 -6.53 -11.27
CA THR A 69 -6.67 -6.95 -12.61
C THR A 69 -8.02 -7.65 -12.60
N ASN A 70 -8.76 -7.55 -13.70
CA ASN A 70 -9.96 -8.37 -13.96
C ASN A 70 -9.69 -9.40 -15.08
N ALA A 71 -10.73 -10.16 -15.45
CA ALA A 71 -10.64 -11.20 -16.48
C ALA A 71 -10.36 -10.67 -17.90
N ASN A 72 -10.47 -9.35 -18.13
CA ASN A 72 -10.21 -8.72 -19.43
C ASN A 72 -8.73 -8.41 -19.64
N TYR A 73 -7.87 -8.55 -18.61
CA TYR A 73 -6.43 -8.34 -18.75
C TYR A 73 -5.82 -9.40 -19.67
N PRO A 74 -5.27 -9.03 -20.86
CA PRO A 74 -4.95 -10.02 -21.88
C PRO A 74 -3.51 -10.57 -21.81
N TYR A 75 -2.65 -10.01 -20.94
CA TYR A 75 -1.23 -10.33 -20.93
C TYR A 75 -0.86 -11.23 -19.76
N ARG A 76 0.22 -12.02 -19.96
CA ARG A 76 0.78 -12.88 -18.90
C ARG A 76 1.62 -12.13 -17.89
N ASN A 77 2.12 -10.97 -18.26
CA ASN A 77 2.97 -10.11 -17.41
C ASN A 77 2.57 -8.65 -17.53
N ILE A 78 3.10 -7.83 -16.64
CA ILE A 78 2.99 -6.39 -16.67
C ILE A 78 4.34 -5.74 -16.41
N SER A 79 4.60 -4.62 -17.05
CA SER A 79 5.75 -3.75 -16.81
C SER A 79 5.25 -2.38 -16.36
N ILE A 80 5.72 -1.93 -15.18
CA ILE A 80 5.31 -0.67 -14.57
C ILE A 80 6.55 0.14 -14.23
N LEU A 81 6.59 1.40 -14.64
CA LEU A 81 7.60 2.37 -14.23
C LEU A 81 7.09 3.10 -12.99
N MET A 82 7.86 3.04 -11.92
CA MET A 82 7.56 3.70 -10.65
C MET A 82 8.74 4.56 -10.20
N THR A 83 8.42 5.77 -9.75
CA THR A 83 9.38 6.72 -9.19
C THR A 83 8.89 7.16 -7.82
N GLN A 84 9.74 7.09 -6.81
CA GLN A 84 9.51 7.64 -5.48
C GLN A 84 10.56 8.69 -5.18
N SER A 85 10.12 9.87 -4.77
CA SER A 85 10.93 11.05 -4.51
C SER A 85 10.76 11.54 -3.08
N LEU A 86 11.87 11.91 -2.43
CA LEU A 86 11.84 12.74 -1.22
C LEU A 86 12.09 14.19 -1.65
N ARG A 87 11.00 14.97 -1.75
CA ARG A 87 11.04 16.35 -2.29
C ARG A 87 12.06 17.23 -1.57
N ASN A 88 12.14 17.09 -0.24
CA ASN A 88 13.01 17.94 0.59
C ASN A 88 14.50 17.58 0.49
N LYS A 89 14.83 16.38 -0.03
CA LYS A 89 16.19 15.84 -0.03
C LYS A 89 16.77 15.62 -1.42
N ASN A 90 15.99 15.91 -2.46
CA ASN A 90 16.38 15.67 -3.85
C ASN A 90 16.85 14.21 -4.08
N LYS A 91 16.18 13.25 -3.44
CA LYS A 91 16.52 11.83 -3.49
C LYS A 91 15.40 11.05 -4.17
N ASP A 92 15.70 10.54 -5.35
CA ASP A 92 14.74 9.82 -6.18
C ASP A 92 15.18 8.38 -6.39
N ILE A 93 14.22 7.47 -6.39
CA ILE A 93 14.40 6.07 -6.80
C ILE A 93 13.43 5.80 -7.93
N THR A 94 13.94 5.46 -9.10
CA THR A 94 13.13 5.06 -10.26
C THR A 94 13.49 3.63 -10.65
N LYS A 95 12.46 2.79 -10.80
CA LYS A 95 12.62 1.41 -11.26
C LYS A 95 11.51 1.03 -12.23
N THR A 96 11.85 0.18 -13.18
CA THR A 96 10.86 -0.58 -13.95
C THR A 96 10.64 -1.91 -13.24
N LEU A 97 9.40 -2.16 -12.84
CA LEU A 97 8.96 -3.39 -12.19
C LEU A 97 8.33 -4.29 -13.24
N ALA A 98 8.89 -5.47 -13.43
CA ALA A 98 8.30 -6.52 -14.25
C ALA A 98 7.68 -7.57 -13.33
N TYR A 99 6.44 -7.97 -13.61
CA TYR A 99 5.70 -8.92 -12.79
C TYR A 99 4.89 -9.88 -13.65
N ASP A 100 4.95 -11.16 -13.33
CA ASP A 100 4.18 -12.21 -14.01
C ASP A 100 2.79 -12.32 -13.34
N ILE A 101 1.76 -11.93 -14.08
CA ILE A 101 0.35 -12.11 -13.68
C ILE A 101 0.00 -13.59 -13.61
N VAL A 102 0.55 -14.37 -14.56
CA VAL A 102 0.34 -15.81 -14.67
C VAL A 102 1.70 -16.49 -14.71
N ASP A 103 1.92 -17.46 -13.83
CA ASP A 103 3.16 -18.23 -13.78
C ASP A 103 3.33 -19.19 -14.98
N GLU A 104 4.45 -19.91 -15.03
CA GLU A 104 4.74 -20.87 -16.10
C GLU A 104 3.73 -22.01 -16.17
N SER A 105 3.09 -22.36 -15.05
CA SER A 105 2.08 -23.43 -14.97
C SER A 105 0.68 -22.98 -15.41
N GLY A 106 0.50 -21.67 -15.67
CA GLY A 106 -0.79 -21.07 -16.00
C GLY A 106 -1.61 -20.66 -14.78
N LYS A 107 -1.03 -20.71 -13.58
CA LYS A 107 -1.68 -20.27 -12.35
C LYS A 107 -1.54 -18.76 -12.20
N ASN A 108 -2.62 -18.09 -11.80
CA ASN A 108 -2.60 -16.67 -11.51
C ASN A 108 -1.88 -16.38 -10.18
N ASN A 109 -0.99 -15.37 -10.17
CA ASN A 109 -0.24 -14.93 -9.01
C ASN A 109 -0.97 -13.92 -8.15
N GLY A 110 -2.14 -13.44 -8.58
CA GLY A 110 -2.98 -12.52 -7.81
C GLY A 110 -3.89 -13.22 -6.82
N GLU A 111 -4.35 -12.49 -5.82
CA GLU A 111 -5.29 -12.93 -4.79
C GLU A 111 -6.66 -12.30 -5.01
N GLY A 112 -7.73 -13.09 -4.99
CA GLY A 112 -9.09 -12.61 -5.16
C GLY A 112 -9.97 -13.53 -6.01
N ILE A 113 -11.17 -13.06 -6.36
CA ILE A 113 -12.15 -13.82 -7.16
C ILE A 113 -12.47 -13.07 -8.45
N THR A 114 -13.12 -11.91 -8.37
CA THR A 114 -13.50 -11.09 -9.53
C THR A 114 -12.38 -10.17 -9.96
N TYR A 115 -11.74 -9.54 -8.98
CA TYR A 115 -10.52 -8.76 -9.15
C TYR A 115 -9.40 -9.47 -8.44
N LEU A 116 -8.26 -9.58 -9.10
CA LEU A 116 -7.06 -10.19 -8.56
C LEU A 116 -6.08 -9.10 -8.14
N THR A 117 -5.80 -9.04 -6.86
CA THR A 117 -4.84 -8.11 -6.28
C THR A 117 -3.43 -8.65 -6.40
N HIS A 118 -2.55 -7.86 -6.95
CA HIS A 118 -1.12 -8.13 -7.10
C HIS A 118 -0.33 -7.14 -6.26
N ARG A 119 0.78 -7.62 -5.65
CA ARG A 119 1.67 -6.82 -4.81
C ARG A 119 3.11 -6.99 -5.25
N ILE A 120 3.80 -5.86 -5.45
CA ILE A 120 5.20 -5.85 -5.86
C ILE A 120 5.99 -4.94 -4.91
N PRO A 121 6.93 -5.46 -4.12
CA PRO A 121 7.84 -4.63 -3.35
C PRO A 121 8.64 -3.70 -4.27
N PHE A 122 8.65 -2.40 -3.94
CA PHE A 122 9.37 -1.40 -4.74
C PHE A 122 10.72 -1.04 -4.15
N CYS A 123 10.73 -0.45 -2.95
CA CYS A 123 11.96 -0.07 -2.28
C CYS A 123 11.77 0.05 -0.77
N THR A 124 12.89 0.01 -0.06
CA THR A 124 12.98 0.47 1.33
C THR A 124 13.76 1.78 1.35
N MET A 125 13.23 2.78 2.05
CA MET A 125 13.83 4.10 2.15
C MET A 125 13.73 4.62 3.58
N GLU A 126 14.79 5.23 4.08
CA GLU A 126 14.75 5.99 5.32
C GLU A 126 14.03 7.30 5.07
N ILE A 127 12.93 7.51 5.77
CA ILE A 127 12.07 8.70 5.70
C ILE A 127 12.09 9.35 7.08
N GLN A 128 12.18 10.67 7.13
CA GLN A 128 12.22 11.44 8.37
C GLN A 128 10.91 12.21 8.57
N GLU A 129 10.64 12.53 9.83
CA GLU A 129 9.53 13.41 10.18
C GLU A 129 9.66 14.76 9.45
N GLY A 130 8.55 15.22 8.86
CA GLY A 130 8.49 16.41 8.02
C GLY A 130 8.90 16.19 6.56
N ASP A 131 9.36 15.00 6.16
CA ASP A 131 9.61 14.71 4.75
C ASP A 131 8.29 14.68 3.96
N THR A 132 8.36 15.14 2.71
CA THR A 132 7.31 14.98 1.70
C THR A 132 7.72 13.88 0.73
N VAL A 133 6.83 12.94 0.48
CA VAL A 133 7.06 11.81 -0.43
C VAL A 133 6.13 11.92 -1.62
N ASP A 134 6.67 11.95 -2.82
CA ASP A 134 5.92 11.86 -4.06
C ASP A 134 6.17 10.51 -4.72
N ILE A 135 5.10 9.90 -5.22
CA ILE A 135 5.18 8.61 -5.91
C ILE A 135 4.42 8.74 -7.24
N PHE A 136 5.14 8.48 -8.34
CA PHE A 136 4.59 8.50 -9.69
C PHE A 136 4.62 7.10 -10.28
N ILE A 137 3.50 6.68 -10.88
CA ILE A 137 3.33 5.34 -11.43
C ILE A 137 2.71 5.43 -12.81
N ARG A 138 3.28 4.72 -13.79
CA ARG A 138 2.70 4.53 -15.11
C ARG A 138 3.04 3.14 -15.63
N HIS A 139 2.20 2.57 -16.48
CA HIS A 139 2.59 1.34 -17.16
C HIS A 139 3.67 1.60 -18.23
N ASN A 140 4.47 0.59 -18.48
CA ASN A 140 5.57 0.63 -19.45
C ASN A 140 5.44 -0.54 -20.44
N MET A 141 4.18 -0.83 -20.83
CA MET A 141 3.85 -1.83 -21.84
C MET A 141 3.94 -1.21 -23.23
N GLN A 142 4.00 -2.05 -24.28
CA GLN A 142 4.08 -1.57 -25.67
C GLN A 142 2.75 -0.93 -26.15
N ASP A 143 1.63 -1.44 -25.65
CA ASP A 143 0.32 -0.91 -26.01
C ASP A 143 0.02 0.40 -25.28
N ASN A 144 -0.61 1.32 -25.99
CA ASN A 144 -0.96 2.63 -25.43
C ASN A 144 -2.06 2.55 -24.39
N ILE A 145 -2.96 1.59 -24.51
CA ILE A 145 -4.07 1.35 -23.60
C ILE A 145 -3.95 -0.07 -23.06
N LEU A 146 -3.95 -0.21 -21.75
CA LEU A 146 -3.85 -1.47 -21.05
C LEU A 146 -5.21 -1.81 -20.41
N PRO A 147 -6.01 -2.69 -21.05
CA PRO A 147 -7.32 -3.03 -20.54
C PRO A 147 -7.23 -3.98 -19.35
N GLY A 148 -8.27 -3.99 -18.53
CA GLY A 148 -8.41 -4.92 -17.42
C GLY A 148 -7.65 -4.55 -16.15
N ILE A 149 -7.19 -3.30 -16.01
CA ILE A 149 -6.64 -2.74 -14.78
C ILE A 149 -7.72 -1.91 -14.09
N ALA A 150 -8.25 -2.40 -12.98
CA ALA A 150 -9.32 -1.72 -12.24
C ALA A 150 -8.80 -0.53 -11.44
N ASP A 151 -7.70 -0.70 -10.76
CA ASP A 151 -7.03 0.35 -10.01
C ASP A 151 -5.56 0.01 -9.74
N VAL A 152 -4.82 1.03 -9.34
CA VAL A 152 -3.42 0.96 -8.94
C VAL A 152 -3.27 1.69 -7.62
N GLY A 153 -2.52 1.12 -6.70
CA GLY A 153 -2.34 1.67 -5.37
C GLY A 153 -0.92 1.59 -4.87
N VAL A 154 -0.70 2.28 -3.77
CA VAL A 154 0.57 2.31 -3.05
C VAL A 154 0.33 2.06 -1.58
N LEU A 155 1.12 1.16 -1.02
CA LEU A 155 1.24 0.94 0.40
C LEU A 155 2.64 1.38 0.85
N VAL A 156 2.71 2.31 1.81
CA VAL A 156 3.96 2.73 2.47
C VAL A 156 3.87 2.43 3.94
N GLU A 157 4.70 1.53 4.42
CA GLU A 157 4.69 1.06 5.81
C GLU A 157 6.07 1.17 6.45
N LYS A 158 6.09 1.44 7.75
CA LYS A 158 7.31 1.40 8.55
C LYS A 158 7.71 -0.03 8.85
N ASN A 159 8.97 -0.37 8.62
CA ASN A 159 9.55 -1.64 9.04
C ASN A 159 9.73 -1.66 10.57
N GLU A 160 9.33 -2.75 11.22
CA GLU A 160 9.74 -3.05 12.59
C GLU A 160 11.13 -3.68 12.56
N TYR A 161 12.02 -3.13 13.36
CA TYR A 161 13.26 -3.79 13.79
C TYR A 161 13.03 -4.42 15.16
#